data_22e87623d0fb175b31401dffc766c532
#
_entry.id   22e87623d0fb175b31401dffc766c532
#
_cell.length_a   1.000
_cell.length_b   1.000
_cell.length_c   1.000
_cell.angle_alpha   90.00
_cell.angle_beta   90.00
_cell.angle_gamma   90.00
#
_symmetry.space_group_name_H-M   'P 1'
#
loop_
_entity.id
_entity.type
_entity.pdbx_description
1 polymer ?
#
loop_
_entity_poly.entity_id
_entity_poly.type
_entity_poly.pdbx_seq_one_letter_code
_entity_poly.pdbx_strand_id
1 'polypeptide(L)'
;MGLIELICIAVGLSMDAFAVAICKGLSLRKCTWQKQGIVGLYFGVFQAGMPLLGYLLGMQFKEMITSIDHWIAFVLLGIIGANMIKEGFSKEEIIDEKTDRLSVKEMLGLAVATSIDALAVGVTFAFLQVEIIPAVCIIGITTFILSAAGVKIGNIFGTRYKSKAEIAGGVILIFMGVKILVEHLM
;
A
#
# COMPACT_ATOMS: atom_id res chain seq x y z
N MET A 1 -0.12 -20.44 14.16
CA MET A 1 -0.21 -18.97 14.27
C MET A 1 -1.57 -18.60 14.86
N GLY A 2 -1.60 -17.77 15.91
CA GLY A 2 -2.86 -17.37 16.55
C GLY A 2 -3.61 -16.32 15.72
N LEU A 3 -4.94 -16.25 15.90
CA LEU A 3 -5.78 -15.27 15.19
C LEU A 3 -5.36 -13.82 15.47
N ILE A 4 -4.94 -13.54 16.71
CA ILE A 4 -4.50 -12.20 17.13
C ILE A 4 -3.21 -11.80 16.40
N GLU A 5 -2.25 -12.71 16.30
CA GLU A 5 -1.00 -12.48 15.55
C GLU A 5 -1.29 -12.17 14.09
N LEU A 6 -2.22 -12.92 13.48
CA LEU A 6 -2.61 -12.72 12.10
C LEU A 6 -3.31 -11.36 11.88
N ILE A 7 -4.17 -10.95 12.80
CA ILE A 7 -4.80 -9.61 12.76
C ILE A 7 -3.74 -8.51 12.90
N CYS A 8 -2.77 -8.66 13.80
CA CYS A 8 -1.69 -7.69 13.95
C CYS A 8 -0.86 -7.55 12.67
N ILE A 9 -0.52 -8.67 12.02
CA ILE A 9 0.17 -8.67 10.73
C ILE A 9 -0.69 -8.02 9.66
N ALA A 10 -1.97 -8.37 9.59
CA ALA A 10 -2.90 -7.79 8.61
C ALA A 10 -3.03 -6.27 8.75
N VAL A 11 -3.13 -5.77 9.97
CA VAL A 11 -3.15 -4.32 10.24
C VAL A 11 -1.82 -3.68 9.86
N GLY A 12 -0.70 -4.27 10.25
CA GLY A 12 0.64 -3.77 9.90
C GLY A 12 0.83 -3.63 8.38
N LEU A 13 0.55 -4.72 7.65
CA LEU A 13 0.63 -4.74 6.18
C LEU A 13 -0.34 -3.78 5.48
N SER A 14 -1.47 -3.47 6.13
CA SER A 14 -2.46 -2.56 5.56
C SER A 14 -2.09 -1.08 5.72
N MET A 15 -1.09 -0.74 6.52
CA MET A 15 -0.75 0.65 6.82
C MET A 15 -0.25 1.41 5.59
N ASP A 16 0.49 0.76 4.71
CA ASP A 16 1.00 1.38 3.47
C ASP A 16 -0.14 1.71 2.52
N ALA A 17 -1.03 0.74 2.30
CA ALA A 17 -2.23 0.94 1.50
C ALA A 17 -3.16 2.01 2.12
N PHE A 18 -3.28 2.06 3.45
CA PHE A 18 -4.04 3.08 4.17
C PHE A 18 -3.45 4.48 3.97
N ALA A 19 -2.12 4.64 4.10
CA ALA A 19 -1.44 5.92 3.90
C ALA A 19 -1.64 6.44 2.46
N VAL A 20 -1.44 5.56 1.46
CA VAL A 20 -1.65 5.89 0.05
C VAL A 20 -3.14 6.20 -0.24
N ALA A 21 -4.07 5.47 0.39
CA ALA A 21 -5.50 5.72 0.26
C ALA A 21 -5.89 7.10 0.83
N ILE A 22 -5.28 7.54 1.93
CA ILE A 22 -5.46 8.91 2.45
C ILE A 22 -5.01 9.93 1.40
N CYS A 23 -3.81 9.76 0.83
CA CYS A 23 -3.30 10.66 -0.20
C CYS A 23 -4.21 10.69 -1.44
N LYS A 24 -4.72 9.54 -1.85
CA LYS A 24 -5.69 9.47 -2.95
C LYS A 24 -7.00 10.18 -2.60
N GLY A 25 -7.49 10.03 -1.37
CA GLY A 25 -8.65 10.77 -0.85
C GLY A 25 -8.46 12.29 -0.88
N LEU A 26 -7.25 12.79 -0.60
CA LEU A 26 -6.89 14.19 -0.67
C LEU A 26 -7.03 14.76 -2.09
N SER A 27 -6.64 14.00 -3.11
CA SER A 27 -6.69 14.42 -4.52
C SER A 27 -8.09 14.33 -5.14
N LEU A 28 -9.05 13.64 -4.52
CA LEU A 28 -10.41 13.53 -5.02
C LEU A 28 -11.24 14.78 -4.72
N ARG A 29 -11.91 15.31 -5.76
CA ARG A 29 -12.84 16.44 -5.60
C ARG A 29 -14.07 16.08 -4.75
N LYS A 30 -14.63 14.89 -4.98
CA LYS A 30 -15.77 14.35 -4.22
C LYS A 30 -15.50 12.90 -3.87
N CYS A 31 -15.60 12.58 -2.59
CA CYS A 31 -15.52 11.22 -2.09
C CYS A 31 -16.92 10.60 -2.15
N THR A 32 -17.10 9.64 -3.06
CA THR A 32 -18.33 8.83 -3.12
C THR A 32 -18.06 7.45 -2.57
N TRP A 33 -19.09 6.78 -2.06
CA TRP A 33 -18.98 5.40 -1.59
C TRP A 33 -18.41 4.45 -2.67
N GLN A 34 -18.75 4.70 -3.94
CA GLN A 34 -18.21 3.94 -5.07
C GLN A 34 -16.69 4.10 -5.19
N LYS A 35 -16.17 5.32 -5.09
CA LYS A 35 -14.72 5.58 -5.16
C LYS A 35 -13.96 4.98 -3.98
N GLN A 36 -14.52 5.06 -2.77
CA GLN A 36 -13.97 4.40 -1.59
C GLN A 36 -13.91 2.88 -1.80
N GLY A 37 -15.01 2.30 -2.28
CA GLY A 37 -15.08 0.86 -2.56
C GLY A 37 -14.10 0.42 -3.65
N ILE A 38 -13.94 1.20 -4.73
CA ILE A 38 -12.99 0.90 -5.80
C ILE A 38 -11.55 0.93 -5.27
N VAL A 39 -11.15 1.97 -4.56
CA VAL A 39 -9.80 2.08 -4.00
C VAL A 39 -9.54 0.96 -3.00
N GLY A 40 -10.48 0.71 -2.08
CA GLY A 40 -10.41 -0.40 -1.15
C GLY A 40 -10.28 -1.76 -1.85
N LEU A 41 -11.04 -1.97 -2.95
CA LEU A 41 -10.99 -3.21 -3.72
C LEU A 41 -9.61 -3.41 -4.39
N TYR A 42 -9.05 -2.38 -5.03
CA TYR A 42 -7.72 -2.46 -5.60
C TYR A 42 -6.69 -2.87 -4.55
N PHE A 43 -6.61 -2.13 -3.45
CA PHE A 43 -5.63 -2.43 -2.41
C PHE A 43 -5.92 -3.77 -1.72
N GLY A 44 -7.17 -4.07 -1.39
CA GLY A 44 -7.54 -5.33 -0.74
C GLY A 44 -7.24 -6.58 -1.58
N VAL A 45 -7.54 -6.54 -2.89
CA VAL A 45 -7.27 -7.65 -3.81
C VAL A 45 -5.77 -7.88 -3.99
N PHE A 46 -4.99 -6.82 -4.18
CA PHE A 46 -3.54 -6.95 -4.31
C PHE A 46 -2.89 -7.37 -3.00
N GLN A 47 -3.35 -6.86 -1.87
CA GLN A 47 -2.83 -7.21 -0.55
C GLN A 47 -3.20 -8.65 -0.14
N ALA A 48 -4.25 -9.24 -0.69
CA ALA A 48 -4.56 -10.65 -0.53
C ALA A 48 -3.83 -11.53 -1.56
N GLY A 49 -3.71 -11.05 -2.80
CA GLY A 49 -3.11 -11.79 -3.90
C GLY A 49 -1.59 -11.95 -3.78
N MET A 50 -0.90 -10.90 -3.31
CA MET A 50 0.56 -10.94 -3.19
C MET A 50 1.07 -11.95 -2.15
N PRO A 51 0.51 -12.06 -0.93
CA PRO A 51 0.95 -13.14 -0.03
C PRO A 51 0.60 -14.53 -0.57
N LEU A 52 -0.49 -14.67 -1.32
CA LEU A 52 -0.80 -15.95 -1.97
C LEU A 52 0.27 -16.30 -3.02
N LEU A 53 0.66 -15.34 -3.85
CA LEU A 53 1.77 -15.51 -4.80
C LEU A 53 3.09 -15.81 -4.08
N GLY A 54 3.41 -15.05 -3.04
CA GLY A 54 4.60 -15.27 -2.23
C GLY A 54 4.63 -16.66 -1.59
N TYR A 55 3.50 -17.14 -1.10
CA TYR A 55 3.35 -18.49 -0.54
C TYR A 55 3.63 -19.57 -1.60
N LEU A 56 3.04 -19.43 -2.79
CA LEU A 56 3.27 -20.37 -3.90
C LEU A 56 4.74 -20.39 -4.35
N LEU A 57 5.36 -19.20 -4.44
CA LEU A 57 6.77 -19.08 -4.76
C LEU A 57 7.66 -19.64 -3.65
N GLY A 58 7.35 -19.36 -2.39
CA GLY A 58 8.06 -19.90 -1.22
C GLY A 58 8.04 -21.43 -1.15
N MET A 59 6.96 -22.05 -1.60
CA MET A 59 6.89 -23.52 -1.71
C MET A 59 7.80 -24.09 -2.78
N GLN A 60 8.03 -23.37 -3.88
CA GLN A 60 8.80 -23.85 -5.04
C GLN A 60 10.28 -23.46 -5.00
N PHE A 61 10.62 -22.32 -4.40
CA PHE A 61 11.95 -21.70 -4.52
C PHE A 61 12.52 -21.30 -3.16
N LYS A 62 12.76 -22.29 -2.29
CA LYS A 62 13.24 -22.07 -0.91
C LYS A 62 14.54 -21.25 -0.76
N GLU A 63 15.36 -21.13 -1.80
CA GLU A 63 16.70 -20.55 -1.68
C GLU A 63 16.95 -19.27 -2.49
N MET A 64 16.01 -18.82 -3.36
CA MET A 64 16.31 -17.79 -4.36
C MET A 64 15.64 -16.42 -4.15
N ILE A 65 14.67 -16.32 -3.23
CA ILE A 65 13.77 -15.14 -3.17
C ILE A 65 14.28 -14.04 -2.22
N THR A 66 15.13 -14.32 -1.25
CA THR A 66 15.48 -13.41 -0.17
C THR A 66 16.41 -12.25 -0.53
N SER A 67 17.01 -12.22 -1.72
CA SER A 67 18.05 -11.23 -2.04
C SER A 67 17.58 -9.99 -2.81
N ILE A 68 16.42 -10.02 -3.45
CA ILE A 68 16.02 -8.98 -4.43
C ILE A 68 14.80 -8.16 -3.96
N ASP A 69 13.94 -8.70 -3.13
CA ASP A 69 12.63 -8.10 -2.78
C ASP A 69 12.75 -6.73 -2.10
N HIS A 70 13.69 -6.57 -1.17
CA HIS A 70 13.91 -5.33 -0.47
C HIS A 70 14.47 -4.21 -1.34
N TRP A 71 15.28 -4.52 -2.37
CA TRP A 71 15.75 -3.54 -3.34
C TRP A 71 14.61 -3.03 -4.23
N ILE A 72 13.73 -3.93 -4.67
CA ILE A 72 12.56 -3.58 -5.47
C ILE A 72 11.60 -2.71 -4.64
N ALA A 73 11.33 -3.11 -3.39
CA ALA A 73 10.50 -2.33 -2.49
C ALA A 73 11.09 -0.93 -2.23
N PHE A 74 12.40 -0.83 -1.96
CA PHE A 74 13.08 0.45 -1.74
C PHE A 74 12.98 1.37 -2.96
N VAL A 75 13.28 0.85 -4.17
CA VAL A 75 13.24 1.64 -5.40
C VAL A 75 11.81 2.12 -5.70
N LEU A 76 10.81 1.24 -5.58
CA LEU A 76 9.41 1.59 -5.84
C LEU A 76 8.87 2.60 -4.83
N LEU A 77 9.07 2.37 -3.54
CA LEU A 77 8.67 3.32 -2.49
C LEU A 77 9.40 4.65 -2.61
N GLY A 78 10.69 4.61 -2.99
CA GLY A 78 11.49 5.79 -3.25
C GLY A 78 10.95 6.63 -4.42
N ILE A 79 10.62 6.00 -5.55
CA ILE A 79 10.05 6.68 -6.73
C ILE A 79 8.68 7.28 -6.40
N ILE A 80 7.80 6.51 -5.75
CA ILE A 80 6.45 6.97 -5.39
C ILE A 80 6.55 8.13 -4.39
N GLY A 81 7.36 7.97 -3.33
CA GLY A 81 7.55 9.00 -2.33
C GLY A 81 8.15 10.29 -2.92
N ALA A 82 9.13 10.18 -3.82
CA ALA A 82 9.70 11.34 -4.52
C ALA A 82 8.69 12.05 -5.41
N ASN A 83 7.84 11.30 -6.13
CA ASN A 83 6.77 11.89 -6.93
C ASN A 83 5.74 12.63 -6.07
N MET A 84 5.34 12.04 -4.94
CA MET A 84 4.41 12.70 -3.99
C MET A 84 5.00 13.99 -3.41
N ILE A 85 6.27 13.99 -3.06
CA ILE A 85 6.96 15.19 -2.57
C ILE A 85 7.01 16.25 -3.67
N LYS A 86 7.35 15.87 -4.91
CA LYS A 86 7.36 16.77 -6.06
C LYS A 86 5.99 17.39 -6.31
N GLU A 87 4.92 16.61 -6.25
CA GLU A 87 3.54 17.09 -6.36
C GLU A 87 3.18 18.05 -5.22
N GLY A 88 3.59 17.76 -3.99
CA GLY A 88 3.34 18.62 -2.83
C GLY A 88 4.08 19.96 -2.87
N PHE A 89 5.26 20.03 -3.52
CA PHE A 89 6.01 21.27 -3.74
C PHE A 89 5.62 22.02 -5.01
N SER A 90 5.02 21.36 -5.97
CA SER A 90 4.50 22.01 -7.16
C SER A 90 3.40 22.96 -6.71
N LYS A 91 3.68 24.26 -6.74
CA LYS A 91 2.64 25.28 -6.68
C LYS A 91 1.76 25.03 -7.90
N GLU A 92 0.66 24.33 -7.70
CA GLU A 92 -0.38 24.29 -8.71
C GLU A 92 -0.78 25.74 -9.01
N GLU A 93 -0.42 26.23 -10.20
CA GLU A 93 -1.38 27.05 -10.92
C GLU A 93 -2.68 26.26 -10.83
N ILE A 94 -3.70 26.92 -10.32
CA ILE A 94 -5.05 26.38 -10.13
C ILE A 94 -5.60 26.07 -11.54
N ILE A 95 -5.06 25.05 -12.18
CA ILE A 95 -5.72 24.37 -13.26
C ILE A 95 -6.64 23.38 -12.55
N ASP A 96 -7.90 23.70 -12.62
CA ASP A 96 -9.07 23.06 -12.00
C ASP A 96 -9.32 21.65 -12.55
N GLU A 97 -8.27 20.85 -12.66
CA GLU A 97 -8.31 19.42 -12.96
C GLU A 97 -8.12 18.58 -11.69
N LYS A 98 -8.98 18.81 -10.71
CA LYS A 98 -9.31 17.74 -9.80
C LYS A 98 -9.98 16.68 -10.67
N THR A 99 -9.15 15.75 -11.13
CA THR A 99 -9.58 14.67 -12.00
C THR A 99 -10.51 13.79 -11.19
N ASP A 100 -11.79 13.86 -11.47
CA ASP A 100 -12.83 13.06 -10.81
C ASP A 100 -12.74 11.57 -11.22
N ARG A 101 -11.68 11.22 -11.97
CA ARG A 101 -11.43 9.88 -12.53
C ARG A 101 -10.28 9.20 -11.79
N LEU A 102 -10.57 8.05 -11.22
CA LEU A 102 -9.55 7.11 -10.77
C LEU A 102 -8.90 6.48 -12.01
N SER A 103 -7.64 6.82 -12.28
CA SER A 103 -6.89 6.18 -13.37
C SER A 103 -6.58 4.74 -12.99
N VAL A 104 -7.05 3.78 -13.79
CA VAL A 104 -6.80 2.35 -13.58
C VAL A 104 -5.29 2.05 -13.51
N LYS A 105 -4.51 2.67 -14.42
CA LYS A 105 -3.06 2.48 -14.48
C LYS A 105 -2.37 2.96 -13.20
N GLU A 106 -2.78 4.11 -12.68
CA GLU A 106 -2.25 4.67 -11.43
C GLU A 106 -2.63 3.78 -10.24
N MET A 107 -3.90 3.37 -10.15
CA MET A 107 -4.37 2.50 -9.06
C MET A 107 -3.67 1.14 -9.05
N LEU A 108 -3.43 0.55 -10.24
CA LEU A 108 -2.65 -0.69 -10.36
C LEU A 108 -1.21 -0.50 -9.86
N GLY A 109 -0.53 0.57 -10.30
CA GLY A 109 0.83 0.86 -9.87
C GLY A 109 0.95 1.02 -8.35
N LEU A 110 0.03 1.79 -7.76
CA LEU A 110 -0.02 1.99 -6.31
C LEU A 110 -0.32 0.70 -5.55
N ALA A 111 -1.28 -0.10 -6.03
CA ALA A 111 -1.66 -1.36 -5.38
C ALA A 111 -0.52 -2.39 -5.42
N VAL A 112 0.18 -2.50 -6.55
CA VAL A 112 1.38 -3.36 -6.64
C VAL A 112 2.45 -2.87 -5.69
N ALA A 113 2.77 -1.58 -5.71
CA ALA A 113 3.84 -1.01 -4.89
C ALA A 113 3.61 -1.20 -3.39
N THR A 114 2.36 -1.01 -2.92
CA THR A 114 2.01 -1.16 -1.50
C THR A 114 1.83 -2.61 -1.04
N SER A 115 1.86 -3.58 -1.95
CA SER A 115 1.67 -5.00 -1.62
C SER A 115 2.92 -5.86 -1.79
N ILE A 116 4.07 -5.26 -2.09
CA ILE A 116 5.34 -6.00 -2.24
C ILE A 116 5.79 -6.63 -0.91
N ASP A 117 5.62 -5.93 0.19
CA ASP A 117 5.89 -6.44 1.54
C ASP A 117 5.01 -7.65 1.88
N ALA A 118 3.75 -7.63 1.44
CA ALA A 118 2.85 -8.76 1.59
C ALA A 118 3.31 -10.01 0.84
N LEU A 119 4.01 -9.85 -0.30
CA LEU A 119 4.63 -10.96 -1.01
C LEU A 119 5.71 -11.63 -0.15
N ALA A 120 6.59 -10.87 0.49
CA ALA A 120 7.61 -11.39 1.39
C ALA A 120 7.00 -12.12 2.60
N VAL A 121 5.93 -11.56 3.17
CA VAL A 121 5.18 -12.22 4.26
C VAL A 121 4.57 -13.54 3.77
N GLY A 122 4.06 -13.60 2.54
CA GLY A 122 3.56 -14.83 1.95
C GLY A 122 4.61 -15.94 1.85
N VAL A 123 5.84 -15.60 1.45
CA VAL A 123 6.99 -16.52 1.46
C VAL A 123 7.25 -17.03 2.89
N THR A 124 7.24 -16.13 3.88
CA THR A 124 7.40 -16.49 5.29
C THR A 124 6.30 -17.43 5.77
N PHE A 125 5.05 -17.22 5.36
CA PHE A 125 3.91 -18.10 5.67
C PHE A 125 4.10 -19.51 5.09
N ALA A 126 4.73 -19.64 3.93
CA ALA A 126 5.07 -20.93 3.35
C ALA A 126 6.08 -21.71 4.24
N PHE A 127 7.10 -21.03 4.77
CA PHE A 127 8.07 -21.64 5.67
C PHE A 127 7.48 -22.02 7.03
N LEU A 128 6.59 -21.21 7.55
CA LEU A 128 5.91 -21.43 8.83
C LEU A 128 4.71 -22.38 8.71
N GLN A 129 4.40 -22.87 7.50
CA GLN A 129 3.26 -23.75 7.21
C GLN A 129 1.92 -23.17 7.70
N VAL A 130 1.74 -21.86 7.54
CA VAL A 130 0.50 -21.17 7.90
C VAL A 130 -0.60 -21.54 6.91
N GLU A 131 -1.83 -21.69 7.39
CA GLU A 131 -3.00 -21.84 6.52
C GLU A 131 -3.21 -20.53 5.70
N ILE A 132 -2.80 -20.56 4.44
CA ILE A 132 -2.73 -19.35 3.61
C ILE A 132 -4.11 -18.73 3.33
N ILE A 133 -5.15 -19.54 3.13
CA ILE A 133 -6.48 -19.05 2.74
C ILE A 133 -7.10 -18.14 3.81
N PRO A 134 -7.21 -18.54 5.10
CA PRO A 134 -7.68 -17.64 6.14
C PRO A 134 -6.80 -16.39 6.27
N ALA A 135 -5.47 -16.55 6.12
CA ALA A 135 -4.52 -15.44 6.24
C ALA A 135 -4.78 -14.36 5.18
N VAL A 136 -4.83 -14.73 3.90
CA VAL A 136 -5.04 -13.76 2.81
C VAL A 136 -6.43 -13.12 2.86
N CYS A 137 -7.45 -13.86 3.32
CA CYS A 137 -8.79 -13.30 3.51
C CYS A 137 -8.79 -12.20 4.58
N ILE A 138 -8.16 -12.44 5.73
CA ILE A 138 -8.07 -11.47 6.82
C ILE A 138 -7.27 -10.25 6.36
N ILE A 139 -6.11 -10.45 5.71
CA ILE A 139 -5.28 -9.37 5.20
C ILE A 139 -6.06 -8.53 4.18
N GLY A 140 -6.69 -9.15 3.19
CA GLY A 140 -7.44 -8.46 2.14
C GLY A 140 -8.63 -7.67 2.68
N ILE A 141 -9.41 -8.24 3.59
CA ILE A 141 -10.57 -7.58 4.20
C ILE A 141 -10.11 -6.39 5.06
N THR A 142 -9.08 -6.57 5.88
CA THR A 142 -8.52 -5.51 6.72
C THR A 142 -8.01 -4.36 5.85
N THR A 143 -7.26 -4.65 4.80
CA THR A 143 -6.76 -3.65 3.86
C THR A 143 -7.90 -2.93 3.14
N PHE A 144 -8.92 -3.65 2.68
CA PHE A 144 -10.10 -3.05 2.06
C PHE A 144 -10.77 -2.03 2.98
N ILE A 145 -11.05 -2.42 4.23
CA ILE A 145 -11.73 -1.56 5.20
C ILE A 145 -10.89 -0.33 5.53
N LEU A 146 -9.60 -0.53 5.82
CA LEU A 146 -8.69 0.57 6.16
C LEU A 146 -8.49 1.52 4.98
N SER A 147 -8.30 1.01 3.76
CA SER A 147 -8.14 1.84 2.58
C SER A 147 -9.41 2.63 2.24
N ALA A 148 -10.58 2.02 2.32
CA ALA A 148 -11.84 2.74 2.13
C ALA A 148 -12.04 3.85 3.17
N ALA A 149 -11.70 3.59 4.43
CA ALA A 149 -11.70 4.61 5.50
C ALA A 149 -10.64 5.69 5.23
N GLY A 150 -9.45 5.31 4.78
CA GLY A 150 -8.36 6.21 4.41
C GLY A 150 -8.76 7.24 3.36
N VAL A 151 -9.42 6.79 2.28
CA VAL A 151 -9.95 7.69 1.24
C VAL A 151 -10.93 8.70 1.82
N LYS A 152 -11.84 8.27 2.71
CA LYS A 152 -12.80 9.17 3.36
C LYS A 152 -12.11 10.18 4.25
N ILE A 153 -11.17 9.74 5.06
CA ILE A 153 -10.37 10.60 5.95
C ILE A 153 -9.60 11.62 5.12
N GLY A 154 -8.87 11.18 4.08
CA GLY A 154 -8.12 12.03 3.18
C GLY A 154 -9.00 13.10 2.54
N ASN A 155 -10.16 12.74 2.04
CA ASN A 155 -11.07 13.70 1.41
C ASN A 155 -11.62 14.76 2.39
N ILE A 156 -11.93 14.38 3.64
CA ILE A 156 -12.40 15.33 4.67
C ILE A 156 -11.30 16.32 5.04
N PHE A 157 -10.07 15.86 5.20
CA PHE A 157 -8.93 16.70 5.59
C PHE A 157 -8.29 17.42 4.40
N GLY A 158 -8.49 16.93 3.18
CA GLY A 158 -7.73 17.32 1.99
C GLY A 158 -7.96 18.71 1.46
N THR A 159 -9.11 19.30 1.73
CA THR A 159 -9.40 20.67 1.23
C THR A 159 -8.54 21.75 1.89
N ARG A 160 -7.95 21.45 3.05
CA ARG A 160 -7.18 22.43 3.84
C ARG A 160 -5.69 22.13 3.94
N TYR A 161 -5.27 20.89 3.69
CA TYR A 161 -3.90 20.43 3.96
C TYR A 161 -3.29 19.57 2.84
N LYS A 162 -3.83 19.60 1.61
CA LYS A 162 -3.42 18.74 0.49
C LYS A 162 -1.89 18.68 0.32
N SER A 163 -1.24 19.82 0.09
CA SER A 163 0.21 19.89 -0.13
C SER A 163 1.03 19.35 1.06
N LYS A 164 0.64 19.68 2.29
CA LYS A 164 1.35 19.19 3.49
C LYS A 164 1.19 17.68 3.68
N ALA A 165 0.03 17.13 3.32
CA ALA A 165 -0.21 15.70 3.42
C ALA A 165 0.50 14.90 2.31
N GLU A 166 0.60 15.45 1.10
CA GLU A 166 1.39 14.87 0.01
C GLU A 166 2.88 14.81 0.37
N ILE A 167 3.43 15.89 0.91
CA ILE A 167 4.82 15.92 1.39
C ILE A 167 5.01 14.93 2.54
N ALA A 168 4.11 14.93 3.53
CA ALA A 168 4.21 14.02 4.67
C ALA A 168 4.11 12.55 4.24
N GLY A 169 3.16 12.23 3.34
CA GLY A 169 3.01 10.88 2.79
C GLY A 169 4.24 10.42 2.01
N GLY A 170 4.78 11.30 1.16
CA GLY A 170 6.00 11.03 0.42
C GLY A 170 7.21 10.79 1.32
N VAL A 171 7.38 11.58 2.37
CA VAL A 171 8.45 11.40 3.37
C VAL A 171 8.29 10.07 4.10
N ILE A 172 7.07 9.71 4.51
CA ILE A 172 6.79 8.42 5.17
C ILE A 172 7.16 7.25 4.25
N LEU A 173 6.76 7.28 2.98
CA LEU A 173 7.08 6.22 2.02
C LEU A 173 8.59 6.07 1.79
N ILE A 174 9.32 7.17 1.64
CA ILE A 174 10.78 7.11 1.52
C ILE A 174 11.41 6.54 2.80
N PHE A 175 10.95 7.00 3.97
CA PHE A 175 11.45 6.49 5.25
C PHE A 175 11.19 4.99 5.41
N MET A 176 10.01 4.51 5.01
CA MET A 176 9.68 3.09 5.02
C MET A 176 10.57 2.30 4.07
N GLY A 177 10.79 2.80 2.84
CA GLY A 177 11.71 2.16 1.90
C GLY A 177 13.13 2.03 2.46
N VAL A 178 13.64 3.10 3.08
CA VAL A 178 14.96 3.09 3.74
C VAL A 178 14.98 2.11 4.92
N LYS A 179 13.92 2.09 5.75
CA LYS A 179 13.80 1.17 6.89
C LYS A 179 13.86 -0.28 6.43
N ILE A 180 13.08 -0.67 5.43
CA ILE A 180 13.07 -2.02 4.85
C ILE A 180 14.46 -2.41 4.36
N LEU A 181 15.15 -1.49 3.66
CA LEU A 181 16.50 -1.72 3.17
C LEU A 181 17.51 -1.94 4.30
N VAL A 182 17.45 -1.11 5.36
CA VAL A 182 18.37 -1.19 6.51
C VAL A 182 18.12 -2.46 7.31
N GLU A 183 16.86 -2.83 7.57
CA GLU A 183 16.53 -4.07 8.31
C GLU A 183 16.99 -5.34 7.59
N HIS A 184 17.19 -5.27 6.26
CA HIS A 184 17.66 -6.43 5.49
C HIS A 184 19.18 -6.45 5.30
N LEU A 185 19.85 -5.31 5.47
CA LEU A 185 21.32 -5.23 5.33
C LEU A 185 22.06 -5.46 6.66
N MET A 186 21.34 -5.41 7.78
CA MET A 186 21.88 -5.70 9.14
C MET A 186 21.43 -7.07 9.63
#